data_c61ffc309756f3d705b25b2b91b9d28f
#
_entry.id   c61ffc309756f3d705b25b2b91b9d28f
#
_cell.length_a   1.000
_cell.length_b   1.000
_cell.length_c   1.000
_cell.angle_alpha   90.00
_cell.angle_beta   90.00
_cell.angle_gamma   90.00
#
_symmetry.space_group_name_H-M   'P 1'
#
loop_
_entity.id
_entity.type
_entity.pdbx_description
1 polymer ?
#
loop_
_entity_poly.entity_id
_entity_poly.type
_entity_poly.pdbx_seq_one_letter_code
_entity_poly.pdbx_strand_id
1 'polypeptide(L)'
;MGMSSSKSLDNKDLESLTKNTRYVAAVSPMVSSSKQLIYGNNNHSCSISGVSASYLDIRKYEMQEGVMFTEEDVKRYNKVCVIGKTVVEKLFTNGENPIGKSIRVGSIPMTVIGVLASKGQNGMGNDQDDIVLAPYTTIQKRFLGITYFNMMFASATSEEESELAATEITYILRSNHGIKSGDADDFEIRTQEELVSTISSVTGLMTTLLAAIASISLIVGGIGIMNIMYVTVTERTKEIGLRMAIGAHNRDIKLQFLCESVILSLIGGIIGIILGLIIAYVASKLMNMPYVVSQMAIVGSFLVCALTGIFFGWYPAKKAANMDPISALRYE
;
A
#
# COMPACT_ATOMS: atom_id res chain seq x y z
N MET A 1 -10.39 2.86 21.48
CA MET A 1 -11.72 2.39 21.09
C MET A 1 -11.65 0.88 20.96
N GLY A 2 -12.31 0.15 21.86
CA GLY A 2 -12.28 -1.30 21.88
C GLY A 2 -13.03 -1.83 20.65
N MET A 3 -12.35 -2.59 19.80
CA MET A 3 -13.03 -3.45 18.85
C MET A 3 -13.87 -4.44 19.66
N SER A 4 -15.18 -4.25 19.63
CA SER A 4 -16.11 -5.26 20.12
C SER A 4 -15.92 -6.46 19.20
N SER A 5 -15.22 -7.49 19.69
CA SER A 5 -15.22 -8.79 19.03
C SER A 5 -16.62 -9.37 19.25
N SER A 6 -17.52 -9.11 18.31
CA SER A 6 -18.84 -9.70 18.35
C SER A 6 -18.67 -11.22 18.18
N LYS A 7 -19.01 -11.97 19.24
CA LYS A 7 -19.07 -13.45 19.21
C LYS A 7 -20.35 -13.91 18.52
N SER A 8 -20.81 -13.17 17.52
CA SER A 8 -22.15 -13.32 16.92
C SER A 8 -22.16 -14.28 15.75
N LEU A 9 -21.07 -14.40 15.01
CA LEU A 9 -21.00 -15.26 13.81
C LEU A 9 -20.86 -16.73 14.21
N ASP A 10 -21.78 -17.56 13.77
CA ASP A 10 -21.83 -18.98 14.10
C ASP A 10 -22.04 -19.91 12.89
N ASN A 11 -22.18 -21.21 13.16
CA ASN A 11 -22.41 -22.21 12.11
C ASN A 11 -23.74 -22.04 11.37
N LYS A 12 -24.76 -21.48 12.01
CA LYS A 12 -26.06 -21.21 11.41
C LYS A 12 -25.92 -20.14 10.33
N ASP A 13 -25.09 -19.12 10.59
CA ASP A 13 -24.81 -18.07 9.60
C ASP A 13 -24.07 -18.62 8.39
N LEU A 14 -23.03 -19.44 8.65
CA LEU A 14 -22.28 -20.10 7.59
C LEU A 14 -23.20 -20.95 6.70
N GLU A 15 -24.08 -21.76 7.30
CA GLU A 15 -25.02 -22.58 6.54
C GLU A 15 -26.02 -21.74 5.76
N SER A 16 -26.55 -20.67 6.36
CA SER A 16 -27.50 -19.78 5.71
C SER A 16 -26.86 -19.05 4.52
N LEU A 17 -25.63 -18.55 4.69
CA LEU A 17 -24.89 -17.88 3.62
C LEU A 17 -24.46 -18.84 2.51
N THR A 18 -24.19 -20.10 2.82
CA THR A 18 -23.80 -21.10 1.80
C THR A 18 -24.99 -21.57 0.97
N LYS A 19 -26.20 -21.65 1.56
CA LYS A 19 -27.37 -22.25 0.90
C LYS A 19 -28.35 -21.25 0.31
N ASN A 20 -28.46 -20.07 0.88
CA ASN A 20 -29.58 -19.14 0.64
C ASN A 20 -29.15 -17.85 -0.07
N THR A 21 -27.97 -17.82 -0.69
CA THR A 21 -27.48 -16.63 -1.38
C THR A 21 -27.48 -16.82 -2.90
N ARG A 22 -27.75 -15.73 -3.61
CA ARG A 22 -27.73 -15.67 -5.07
C ARG A 22 -26.46 -14.99 -5.60
N TYR A 23 -26.00 -13.97 -4.89
CA TYR A 23 -24.88 -13.12 -5.30
C TYR A 23 -23.55 -13.51 -4.64
N VAL A 24 -23.55 -14.53 -3.78
CA VAL A 24 -22.34 -15.01 -3.09
C VAL A 24 -21.91 -16.34 -3.74
N ALA A 25 -20.72 -16.36 -4.30
CA ALA A 25 -20.15 -17.53 -4.97
C ALA A 25 -19.56 -18.55 -3.98
N ALA A 26 -18.89 -18.07 -2.93
CA ALA A 26 -18.28 -18.91 -1.91
C ALA A 26 -18.17 -18.18 -0.58
N VAL A 27 -18.24 -18.93 0.52
CA VAL A 27 -18.07 -18.44 1.89
C VAL A 27 -17.06 -19.32 2.61
N SER A 28 -16.16 -18.70 3.38
CA SER A 28 -15.25 -19.40 4.28
C SER A 28 -15.25 -18.72 5.66
N PRO A 29 -15.60 -19.46 6.72
CA PRO A 29 -15.39 -18.97 8.06
C PRO A 29 -13.90 -18.91 8.36
N MET A 30 -13.51 -18.05 9.27
CA MET A 30 -12.13 -17.97 9.77
C MET A 30 -12.10 -17.90 11.29
N VAL A 31 -11.26 -18.76 11.84
CA VAL A 31 -10.90 -18.77 13.26
C VAL A 31 -9.39 -18.72 13.34
N SER A 32 -8.81 -17.72 13.96
CA SER A 32 -7.37 -17.55 14.04
C SER A 32 -6.82 -17.64 15.44
N SER A 33 -5.61 -18.17 15.55
CA SER A 33 -4.83 -18.23 16.79
C SER A 33 -3.35 -18.23 16.48
N SER A 34 -2.55 -17.54 17.28
CA SER A 34 -1.08 -17.64 17.18
C SER A 34 -0.60 -18.81 18.04
N LYS A 35 0.19 -19.70 17.48
CA LYS A 35 0.76 -20.87 18.18
C LYS A 35 2.21 -21.08 17.75
N GLN A 36 2.95 -21.70 18.61
CA GLN A 36 4.29 -22.19 18.31
C GLN A 36 4.19 -23.51 17.52
N LEU A 37 4.84 -23.52 16.38
CA LEU A 37 5.03 -24.70 15.53
C LEU A 37 6.35 -25.35 15.91
N ILE A 38 6.41 -26.68 15.94
CA ILE A 38 7.61 -27.42 16.26
C ILE A 38 7.74 -28.61 15.30
N TYR A 39 8.93 -28.73 14.71
CA TYR A 39 9.32 -29.89 13.93
C TYR A 39 10.78 -30.24 14.23
N GLY A 40 11.02 -31.43 14.78
CA GLY A 40 12.35 -31.80 15.28
C GLY A 40 12.87 -30.80 16.32
N ASN A 41 14.02 -30.20 16.03
CA ASN A 41 14.65 -29.18 16.89
C ASN A 41 14.25 -27.74 16.50
N ASN A 42 13.54 -27.56 15.37
CA ASN A 42 13.14 -26.24 14.88
C ASN A 42 11.80 -25.83 15.47
N ASN A 43 11.68 -24.54 15.78
CA ASN A 43 10.43 -23.96 16.23
C ASN A 43 10.22 -22.60 15.59
N HIS A 44 8.95 -22.26 15.35
CA HIS A 44 8.55 -20.99 14.78
C HIS A 44 7.16 -20.58 15.32
N SER A 45 6.98 -19.31 15.66
CA SER A 45 5.67 -18.78 16.07
C SER A 45 4.94 -18.27 14.84
N CYS A 46 3.78 -18.83 14.56
CA CYS A 46 3.02 -18.54 13.36
C CYS A 46 1.54 -18.37 13.66
N SER A 47 0.84 -17.64 12.78
CA SER A 47 -0.61 -17.55 12.78
C SER A 47 -1.22 -18.80 12.16
N ILE A 48 -2.15 -19.43 12.90
CA ILE A 48 -2.93 -20.57 12.39
C ILE A 48 -4.32 -20.08 12.10
N SER A 49 -4.77 -20.34 10.89
CA SER A 49 -6.10 -19.99 10.42
C SER A 49 -6.91 -21.27 10.15
N GLY A 50 -7.95 -21.45 10.95
CA GLY A 50 -8.97 -22.45 10.70
C GLY A 50 -9.96 -21.92 9.66
N VAL A 51 -10.04 -22.59 8.50
CA VAL A 51 -10.82 -22.14 7.35
C VAL A 51 -11.56 -23.30 6.70
N SER A 52 -12.43 -23.02 5.71
CA SER A 52 -13.02 -24.05 4.85
C SER A 52 -12.15 -24.32 3.62
N ALA A 53 -12.49 -25.33 2.83
CA ALA A 53 -11.80 -25.66 1.60
C ALA A 53 -11.85 -24.51 0.56
N SER A 54 -12.95 -23.74 0.51
CA SER A 54 -13.16 -22.61 -0.40
C SER A 54 -12.27 -21.39 -0.12
N TYR A 55 -11.55 -21.37 1.01
CA TYR A 55 -10.69 -20.25 1.39
C TYR A 55 -9.60 -19.94 0.35
N LEU A 56 -9.03 -20.97 -0.28
CA LEU A 56 -7.99 -20.77 -1.31
C LEU A 56 -8.53 -19.96 -2.49
N ASP A 57 -9.72 -20.31 -2.97
CA ASP A 57 -10.37 -19.64 -4.11
C ASP A 57 -10.72 -18.19 -3.76
N ILE A 58 -11.30 -17.96 -2.58
CA ILE A 58 -11.69 -16.63 -2.10
C ILE A 58 -10.47 -15.71 -1.95
N ARG A 59 -9.38 -16.23 -1.38
CA ARG A 59 -8.16 -15.45 -1.09
C ARG A 59 -7.11 -15.54 -2.21
N LYS A 60 -7.39 -16.27 -3.29
CA LYS A 60 -6.48 -16.46 -4.43
C LYS A 60 -5.11 -16.98 -3.98
N TYR A 61 -5.11 -18.01 -3.14
CA TYR A 61 -3.92 -18.80 -2.84
C TYR A 61 -3.81 -19.95 -3.82
N GLU A 62 -2.61 -20.24 -4.27
CA GLU A 62 -2.30 -21.39 -5.12
C GLU A 62 -1.52 -22.44 -4.34
N MET A 63 -1.71 -23.69 -4.68
CA MET A 63 -0.93 -24.78 -4.11
C MET A 63 0.38 -24.96 -4.90
N GLN A 64 1.50 -25.04 -4.19
CA GLN A 64 2.79 -25.38 -4.78
C GLN A 64 2.94 -26.89 -4.89
N GLU A 65 2.64 -27.62 -3.80
CA GLU A 65 2.71 -29.08 -3.73
C GLU A 65 1.61 -29.62 -2.82
N GLY A 66 1.20 -30.87 -3.07
CA GLY A 66 0.16 -31.55 -2.29
C GLY A 66 -1.24 -31.10 -2.63
N VAL A 67 -2.15 -31.21 -1.67
CA VAL A 67 -3.58 -30.92 -1.84
C VAL A 67 -4.13 -30.12 -0.66
N MET A 68 -5.22 -29.37 -0.93
CA MET A 68 -6.00 -28.74 0.13
C MET A 68 -6.86 -29.78 0.84
N PHE A 69 -7.15 -29.58 2.11
CA PHE A 69 -8.11 -30.42 2.83
C PHE A 69 -9.53 -30.23 2.27
N THR A 70 -10.32 -31.28 2.40
CA THR A 70 -11.67 -31.37 1.86
C THR A 70 -12.72 -30.99 2.90
N GLU A 71 -13.97 -30.78 2.44
CA GLU A 71 -15.11 -30.61 3.35
C GLU A 71 -15.34 -31.84 4.26
N GLU A 72 -14.87 -33.04 3.84
CA GLU A 72 -14.90 -34.22 4.67
C GLU A 72 -13.92 -34.16 5.82
N ASP A 73 -12.72 -33.60 5.58
CA ASP A 73 -11.73 -33.31 6.64
C ASP A 73 -12.26 -32.29 7.65
N VAL A 74 -12.99 -31.27 7.15
CA VAL A 74 -13.68 -30.30 8.00
C VAL A 74 -14.72 -30.98 8.88
N LYS A 75 -15.58 -31.81 8.33
CA LYS A 75 -16.63 -32.53 9.07
C LYS A 75 -16.09 -33.54 10.09
N ARG A 76 -14.98 -34.20 9.77
CA ARG A 76 -14.36 -35.21 10.63
C ARG A 76 -13.37 -34.65 11.65
N TYR A 77 -13.14 -33.34 11.68
CA TYR A 77 -12.14 -32.71 12.55
C TYR A 77 -10.72 -33.27 12.35
N ASN A 78 -10.35 -33.57 11.13
CA ASN A 78 -9.08 -34.18 10.81
C ASN A 78 -7.92 -33.24 11.18
N LYS A 79 -6.82 -33.82 11.67
CA LYS A 79 -5.63 -33.08 12.09
C LYS A 79 -4.66 -32.91 10.91
N VAL A 80 -5.13 -32.25 9.88
CA VAL A 80 -4.36 -31.96 8.66
C VAL A 80 -4.13 -30.45 8.53
N CYS A 81 -3.05 -30.06 7.90
CA CYS A 81 -2.76 -28.67 7.65
C CYS A 81 -2.03 -28.45 6.31
N VAL A 82 -2.22 -27.27 5.78
CA VAL A 82 -1.47 -26.72 4.64
C VAL A 82 -0.62 -25.58 5.18
N ILE A 83 0.64 -25.50 4.77
CA ILE A 83 1.60 -24.53 5.30
C ILE A 83 2.12 -23.60 4.20
N GLY A 84 2.36 -22.35 4.56
CA GLY A 84 2.96 -21.37 3.65
C GLY A 84 4.48 -21.53 3.56
N LYS A 85 5.09 -20.90 2.56
CA LYS A 85 6.49 -21.08 2.22
C LYS A 85 7.44 -20.64 3.34
N THR A 86 7.17 -19.53 4.01
CA THR A 86 7.97 -19.06 5.15
C THR A 86 8.00 -20.09 6.28
N VAL A 87 6.88 -20.75 6.53
CA VAL A 87 6.80 -21.83 7.54
C VAL A 87 7.67 -23.02 7.13
N VAL A 88 7.68 -23.40 5.84
CA VAL A 88 8.56 -24.46 5.32
C VAL A 88 10.02 -24.09 5.56
N GLU A 89 10.45 -22.90 5.18
CA GLU A 89 11.82 -22.42 5.33
C GLU A 89 12.30 -22.38 6.80
N LYS A 90 11.39 -22.06 7.73
CA LYS A 90 11.71 -21.98 9.17
C LYS A 90 11.73 -23.33 9.87
N LEU A 91 10.86 -24.27 9.47
CA LEU A 91 10.76 -25.57 10.14
C LEU A 91 11.58 -26.66 9.46
N PHE A 92 11.65 -26.67 8.12
CA PHE A 92 12.29 -27.72 7.33
C PHE A 92 13.64 -27.26 6.75
N THR A 93 14.51 -26.79 7.62
CA THR A 93 15.81 -26.18 7.26
C THR A 93 16.77 -27.09 6.49
N ASN A 94 16.56 -28.41 6.54
CA ASN A 94 17.41 -29.42 5.84
C ASN A 94 16.93 -29.69 4.40
N GLY A 95 15.94 -28.96 3.88
CA GLY A 95 15.39 -29.19 2.55
C GLY A 95 14.53 -30.44 2.42
N GLU A 96 14.02 -30.97 3.53
CA GLU A 96 13.12 -32.11 3.53
C GLU A 96 11.75 -31.74 2.96
N ASN A 97 11.12 -32.67 2.23
CA ASN A 97 9.73 -32.46 1.80
C ASN A 97 8.79 -32.51 3.01
N PRO A 98 8.01 -31.45 3.27
CA PRO A 98 7.12 -31.36 4.41
C PRO A 98 5.86 -32.22 4.29
N ILE A 99 5.48 -32.66 3.07
CA ILE A 99 4.25 -33.42 2.82
C ILE A 99 4.30 -34.76 3.51
N GLY A 100 3.25 -35.12 4.23
CA GLY A 100 3.15 -36.35 5.02
C GLY A 100 3.85 -36.28 6.38
N LYS A 101 4.64 -35.24 6.65
CA LYS A 101 5.28 -35.07 7.96
C LYS A 101 4.31 -34.53 8.99
N SER A 102 4.55 -34.91 10.25
CA SER A 102 3.77 -34.39 11.38
C SER A 102 4.50 -33.23 12.06
N ILE A 103 3.88 -32.09 12.08
CA ILE A 103 4.33 -30.89 12.85
C ILE A 103 3.50 -30.78 14.12
N ARG A 104 4.12 -30.34 15.20
CA ARG A 104 3.40 -30.04 16.43
C ARG A 104 3.02 -28.58 16.44
N VAL A 105 1.70 -28.34 16.49
CA VAL A 105 1.09 -27.02 16.55
C VAL A 105 0.61 -26.80 18.00
N GLY A 106 1.35 -26.00 18.76
CA GLY A 106 1.15 -25.95 20.21
C GLY A 106 1.31 -27.31 20.85
N SER A 107 0.21 -27.90 21.34
CA SER A 107 0.20 -29.26 21.95
C SER A 107 -0.32 -30.36 21.01
N ILE A 108 -0.77 -30.03 19.80
CA ILE A 108 -1.48 -30.95 18.92
C ILE A 108 -0.64 -31.32 17.69
N PRO A 109 -0.42 -32.61 17.40
CA PRO A 109 0.21 -33.03 16.17
C PRO A 109 -0.75 -32.86 14.99
N MET A 110 -0.24 -32.27 13.88
CA MET A 110 -0.98 -32.09 12.62
C MET A 110 -0.13 -32.60 11.46
N THR A 111 -0.74 -33.29 10.53
CA THR A 111 -0.08 -33.80 9.33
C THR A 111 -0.11 -32.74 8.23
N VAL A 112 1.06 -32.41 7.69
CA VAL A 112 1.15 -31.50 6.53
C VAL A 112 0.72 -32.27 5.27
N ILE A 113 -0.30 -31.75 4.59
CA ILE A 113 -0.85 -32.36 3.35
C ILE A 113 -0.59 -31.53 2.11
N GLY A 114 -0.16 -30.28 2.30
CA GLY A 114 0.13 -29.39 1.19
C GLY A 114 0.97 -28.19 1.59
N VAL A 115 1.56 -27.56 0.58
CA VAL A 115 2.37 -26.34 0.68
C VAL A 115 1.80 -25.30 -0.27
N LEU A 116 1.61 -24.08 0.21
CA LEU A 116 1.14 -22.96 -0.61
C LEU A 116 2.28 -22.40 -1.48
N ALA A 117 1.94 -21.96 -2.67
CA ALA A 117 2.82 -21.16 -3.49
C ALA A 117 3.10 -19.81 -2.80
N SER A 118 4.33 -19.30 -3.00
CA SER A 118 4.70 -18.02 -2.39
C SER A 118 3.87 -16.88 -2.97
N LYS A 119 3.27 -16.09 -2.10
CA LYS A 119 2.49 -14.89 -2.42
C LYS A 119 3.26 -13.61 -2.06
N GLY A 120 4.28 -13.74 -1.22
CA GLY A 120 5.11 -12.64 -0.76
C GLY A 120 4.43 -11.75 0.28
N GLN A 121 4.96 -10.53 0.42
CA GLN A 121 4.41 -9.55 1.34
C GLN A 121 3.21 -8.81 0.73
N ASN A 122 2.22 -8.50 1.57
CA ASN A 122 1.14 -7.62 1.16
C ASN A 122 1.59 -6.15 1.09
N GLY A 123 0.74 -5.26 0.56
CA GLY A 123 1.04 -3.82 0.46
C GLY A 123 1.33 -3.11 1.80
N MET A 124 1.10 -3.75 2.93
CA MET A 124 1.42 -3.26 4.28
C MET A 124 2.69 -3.89 4.87
N GLY A 125 3.42 -4.68 4.07
CA GLY A 125 4.67 -5.33 4.49
C GLY A 125 4.48 -6.60 5.33
N ASN A 126 3.25 -7.08 5.53
CA ASN A 126 3.00 -8.35 6.24
C ASN A 126 3.27 -9.53 5.31
N ASP A 127 4.03 -10.51 5.81
CA ASP A 127 4.29 -11.75 5.10
C ASP A 127 3.03 -12.62 5.01
N GLN A 128 2.55 -12.87 3.78
CA GLN A 128 1.39 -13.71 3.53
C GLN A 128 1.75 -15.21 3.49
N ASP A 129 3.04 -15.51 3.45
CA ASP A 129 3.56 -16.88 3.38
C ASP A 129 3.84 -17.46 4.78
N ASP A 130 3.77 -16.63 5.85
CA ASP A 130 3.87 -17.07 7.24
C ASP A 130 2.50 -17.44 7.82
N ILE A 131 1.92 -18.51 7.27
CA ILE A 131 0.57 -18.97 7.61
C ILE A 131 0.48 -20.50 7.65
N VAL A 132 -0.38 -21.01 8.54
CA VAL A 132 -0.84 -22.39 8.57
C VAL A 132 -2.35 -22.41 8.41
N LEU A 133 -2.84 -23.12 7.39
CA LEU A 133 -4.27 -23.34 7.17
C LEU A 133 -4.67 -24.72 7.68
N ALA A 134 -5.79 -24.81 8.37
CA ALA A 134 -6.33 -26.05 8.88
C ALA A 134 -7.87 -26.02 8.85
N PRO A 135 -8.58 -27.16 8.94
CA PRO A 135 -10.03 -27.18 9.05
C PRO A 135 -10.50 -26.33 10.24
N TYR A 136 -11.43 -25.39 10.01
CA TYR A 136 -11.90 -24.48 11.07
C TYR A 136 -12.49 -25.23 12.25
N THR A 137 -13.16 -26.32 12.01
CA THR A 137 -13.75 -27.20 13.04
C THR A 137 -12.69 -27.80 13.96
N THR A 138 -11.52 -28.15 13.40
CA THR A 138 -10.38 -28.66 14.16
C THR A 138 -9.81 -27.58 15.08
N ILE A 139 -9.67 -26.35 14.55
CA ILE A 139 -9.16 -25.23 15.35
C ILE A 139 -10.14 -24.83 16.43
N GLN A 140 -11.44 -24.71 16.11
CA GLN A 140 -12.48 -24.41 17.09
C GLN A 140 -12.50 -25.41 18.26
N LYS A 141 -12.60 -26.71 17.94
CA LYS A 141 -12.79 -27.74 18.99
C LYS A 141 -11.52 -28.09 19.76
N ARG A 142 -10.38 -28.17 19.05
CA ARG A 142 -9.15 -28.72 19.66
C ARG A 142 -8.22 -27.68 20.21
N PHE A 143 -8.23 -26.47 19.64
CA PHE A 143 -7.29 -25.40 20.03
C PHE A 143 -7.92 -24.31 20.90
N LEU A 144 -9.17 -23.94 20.64
CA LEU A 144 -9.78 -22.77 21.24
C LEU A 144 -10.98 -23.10 22.14
N GLY A 145 -11.68 -24.21 21.91
CA GLY A 145 -12.90 -24.55 22.68
C GLY A 145 -14.04 -23.56 22.46
N ILE A 146 -14.15 -22.97 21.27
CA ILE A 146 -15.15 -21.97 20.90
C ILE A 146 -16.11 -22.50 19.85
N THR A 147 -17.27 -21.86 19.73
CA THR A 147 -18.31 -22.23 18.75
C THR A 147 -18.60 -21.14 17.73
N TYR A 148 -18.00 -19.97 17.90
CA TYR A 148 -18.16 -18.81 17.02
C TYR A 148 -16.95 -18.63 16.09
N PHE A 149 -17.11 -17.79 15.09
CA PHE A 149 -16.05 -17.39 14.15
C PHE A 149 -15.54 -16.00 14.48
N ASN A 150 -14.25 -15.77 14.24
CA ASN A 150 -13.68 -14.42 14.35
C ASN A 150 -14.10 -13.55 13.16
N MET A 151 -14.25 -14.17 11.99
CA MET A 151 -14.51 -13.51 10.72
C MET A 151 -15.07 -14.52 9.72
N MET A 152 -15.76 -14.04 8.71
CA MET A 152 -16.10 -14.82 7.52
C MET A 152 -15.60 -14.08 6.28
N PHE A 153 -15.08 -14.82 5.32
CA PHE A 153 -14.77 -14.32 3.99
C PHE A 153 -15.82 -14.81 3.02
N ALA A 154 -16.28 -13.91 2.16
CA ALA A 154 -17.18 -14.24 1.07
C ALA A 154 -16.63 -13.70 -0.25
N SER A 155 -16.86 -14.40 -1.34
CA SER A 155 -16.65 -13.87 -2.68
C SER A 155 -17.98 -13.67 -3.36
N ALA A 156 -18.17 -12.50 -3.99
CA ALA A 156 -19.32 -12.27 -4.87
C ALA A 156 -19.15 -13.06 -6.17
N THR A 157 -20.25 -13.28 -6.87
CA THR A 157 -20.30 -13.95 -8.18
C THR A 157 -19.58 -13.14 -9.26
N SER A 158 -19.63 -11.79 -9.16
CA SER A 158 -18.83 -10.86 -9.97
C SER A 158 -18.47 -9.61 -9.16
N GLU A 159 -17.55 -8.81 -9.67
CA GLU A 159 -17.14 -7.52 -9.04
C GLU A 159 -18.32 -6.55 -8.98
N GLU A 160 -19.12 -6.49 -10.06
CA GLU A 160 -20.30 -5.62 -10.17
C GLU A 160 -21.42 -5.99 -9.18
N GLU A 161 -21.48 -7.24 -8.74
CA GLU A 161 -22.46 -7.74 -7.79
C GLU A 161 -22.01 -7.69 -6.33
N SER A 162 -20.83 -7.13 -6.07
CA SER A 162 -20.25 -7.04 -4.71
C SER A 162 -21.15 -6.32 -3.71
N GLU A 163 -21.75 -5.19 -4.09
CA GLU A 163 -22.71 -4.46 -3.25
C GLU A 163 -24.01 -5.24 -3.01
N LEU A 164 -24.50 -5.95 -4.04
CA LEU A 164 -25.68 -6.80 -3.90
C LEU A 164 -25.40 -7.96 -2.96
N ALA A 165 -24.23 -8.58 -3.08
CA ALA A 165 -23.80 -9.64 -2.16
C ALA A 165 -23.69 -9.12 -0.72
N ALA A 166 -23.13 -7.96 -0.49
CA ALA A 166 -23.03 -7.34 0.85
C ALA A 166 -24.42 -7.07 1.44
N THR A 167 -25.34 -6.58 0.62
CA THR A 167 -26.75 -6.32 1.03
C THR A 167 -27.46 -7.63 1.38
N GLU A 168 -27.29 -8.67 0.56
CA GLU A 168 -27.88 -9.99 0.77
C GLU A 168 -27.33 -10.64 2.06
N ILE A 169 -26.03 -10.58 2.28
CA ILE A 169 -25.38 -11.06 3.51
C ILE A 169 -25.94 -10.32 4.72
N THR A 170 -26.05 -8.99 4.65
CA THR A 170 -26.63 -8.17 5.73
C THR A 170 -28.03 -8.62 6.07
N TYR A 171 -28.89 -8.82 5.07
CA TYR A 171 -30.26 -9.26 5.28
C TYR A 171 -30.33 -10.63 5.98
N ILE A 172 -29.52 -11.61 5.52
CA ILE A 172 -29.49 -12.96 6.08
C ILE A 172 -28.97 -12.95 7.52
N LEU A 173 -27.88 -12.22 7.81
CA LEU A 173 -27.32 -12.11 9.16
C LEU A 173 -28.30 -11.42 10.11
N ARG A 174 -28.90 -10.29 9.72
CA ARG A 174 -29.94 -9.63 10.53
C ARG A 174 -31.12 -10.57 10.86
N SER A 175 -31.55 -11.37 9.86
CA SER A 175 -32.60 -12.36 10.06
C SER A 175 -32.19 -13.48 11.03
N ASN A 176 -30.97 -14.00 10.89
CA ASN A 176 -30.45 -15.07 11.76
C ASN A 176 -30.28 -14.62 13.21
N HIS A 177 -29.80 -13.38 13.41
CA HIS A 177 -29.54 -12.77 14.72
C HIS A 177 -30.81 -12.16 15.34
N GLY A 178 -31.94 -12.11 14.61
CA GLY A 178 -33.18 -11.55 15.08
C GLY A 178 -33.15 -10.03 15.30
N ILE A 179 -32.28 -9.32 14.56
CA ILE A 179 -32.11 -7.86 14.65
C ILE A 179 -33.31 -7.18 13.99
N LYS A 180 -34.01 -6.34 14.75
CA LYS A 180 -35.20 -5.63 14.28
C LYS A 180 -34.83 -4.44 13.40
N SER A 181 -35.82 -4.00 12.60
CA SER A 181 -35.65 -2.79 11.81
C SER A 181 -35.42 -1.60 12.73
N GLY A 182 -34.30 -0.87 12.51
CA GLY A 182 -33.89 0.27 13.33
C GLY A 182 -32.83 -0.04 14.41
N ASP A 183 -32.61 -1.32 14.75
CA ASP A 183 -31.56 -1.70 15.67
C ASP A 183 -30.18 -1.75 14.94
N ALA A 184 -29.10 -1.46 15.68
CA ALA A 184 -27.74 -1.55 15.19
C ALA A 184 -27.33 -3.02 14.94
N ASP A 185 -26.50 -3.22 13.92
CA ASP A 185 -25.95 -4.52 13.60
C ASP A 185 -24.88 -4.93 14.62
N ASP A 186 -24.82 -6.21 14.97
CA ASP A 186 -23.80 -6.80 15.85
C ASP A 186 -22.63 -7.40 15.04
N PHE A 187 -22.60 -7.15 13.73
CA PHE A 187 -21.56 -7.51 12.78
C PHE A 187 -21.20 -6.32 11.89
N GLU A 188 -20.06 -6.42 11.22
CA GLU A 188 -19.60 -5.44 10.25
C GLU A 188 -19.22 -6.14 8.94
N ILE A 189 -19.75 -5.65 7.83
CA ILE A 189 -19.39 -6.10 6.48
C ILE A 189 -18.47 -5.04 5.87
N ARG A 190 -17.36 -5.47 5.32
CA ARG A 190 -16.41 -4.61 4.59
C ARG A 190 -16.16 -5.20 3.23
N THR A 191 -16.49 -4.45 2.20
CA THR A 191 -16.15 -4.83 0.84
C THR A 191 -14.69 -4.49 0.52
N GLN A 192 -14.10 -5.21 -0.43
CA GLN A 192 -12.76 -4.90 -0.93
C GLN A 192 -12.71 -3.48 -1.50
N GLU A 193 -13.77 -3.04 -2.13
CA GLU A 193 -13.92 -1.72 -2.74
C GLU A 193 -13.90 -0.60 -1.69
N GLU A 194 -14.61 -0.77 -0.57
CA GLU A 194 -14.57 0.17 0.57
C GLU A 194 -13.17 0.28 1.17
N LEU A 195 -12.45 -0.84 1.28
CA LEU A 195 -11.07 -0.84 1.77
C LEU A 195 -10.14 -0.06 0.81
N VAL A 196 -10.24 -0.31 -0.49
CA VAL A 196 -9.47 0.41 -1.52
C VAL A 196 -9.82 1.89 -1.51
N SER A 197 -11.10 2.25 -1.44
CA SER A 197 -11.57 3.63 -1.36
C SER A 197 -11.03 4.36 -0.12
N THR A 198 -11.07 3.71 1.03
CA THR A 198 -10.55 4.26 2.28
C THR A 198 -9.04 4.52 2.19
N ILE A 199 -8.26 3.55 1.69
CA ILE A 199 -6.83 3.69 1.50
C ILE A 199 -6.53 4.82 0.49
N SER A 200 -7.26 4.88 -0.61
CA SER A 200 -7.12 5.92 -1.63
C SER A 200 -7.41 7.32 -1.06
N SER A 201 -8.44 7.46 -0.22
CA SER A 201 -8.79 8.71 0.43
C SER A 201 -7.70 9.19 1.40
N VAL A 202 -7.17 8.28 2.23
CA VAL A 202 -6.07 8.59 3.15
C VAL A 202 -4.80 8.97 2.37
N THR A 203 -4.47 8.20 1.32
CA THR A 203 -3.32 8.49 0.47
C THR A 203 -3.47 9.82 -0.26
N GLY A 204 -4.68 10.14 -0.75
CA GLY A 204 -5.03 11.42 -1.37
C GLY A 204 -4.82 12.60 -0.41
N LEU A 205 -5.29 12.47 0.84
CA LEU A 205 -5.07 13.48 1.87
C LEU A 205 -3.58 13.69 2.16
N MET A 206 -2.82 12.60 2.34
CA MET A 206 -1.37 12.66 2.57
C MET A 206 -0.64 13.33 1.40
N THR A 207 -1.00 12.97 0.17
CA THR A 207 -0.43 13.56 -1.04
C THR A 207 -0.72 15.07 -1.10
N THR A 208 -1.94 15.48 -0.76
CA THR A 208 -2.33 16.91 -0.73
C THR A 208 -1.53 17.69 0.30
N LEU A 209 -1.34 17.14 1.50
CA LEU A 209 -0.52 17.78 2.55
C LEU A 209 0.95 17.89 2.13
N LEU A 210 1.51 16.83 1.54
CA LEU A 210 2.88 16.84 1.04
C LEU A 210 3.06 17.85 -0.11
N ALA A 211 2.08 17.92 -1.02
CA ALA A 211 2.08 18.89 -2.11
C ALA A 211 2.02 20.34 -1.60
N ALA A 212 1.25 20.61 -0.54
CA ALA A 212 1.19 21.93 0.08
C ALA A 212 2.55 22.32 0.69
N ILE A 213 3.20 21.42 1.43
CA ILE A 213 4.53 21.64 2.01
C ILE A 213 5.57 21.85 0.90
N ALA A 214 5.54 21.02 -0.14
CA ALA A 214 6.43 21.15 -1.29
C ALA A 214 6.23 22.48 -2.02
N SER A 215 4.98 22.95 -2.18
CA SER A 215 4.67 24.23 -2.80
C SER A 215 5.25 25.42 -2.01
N ILE A 216 5.14 25.39 -0.69
CA ILE A 216 5.75 26.43 0.17
C ILE A 216 7.28 26.41 0.02
N SER A 217 7.88 25.23 0.04
CA SER A 217 9.34 25.06 -0.14
C SER A 217 9.79 25.57 -1.52
N LEU A 218 8.99 25.32 -2.56
CA LEU A 218 9.24 25.79 -3.91
C LEU A 218 9.19 27.33 -4.02
N ILE A 219 8.24 27.96 -3.35
CA ILE A 219 8.14 29.44 -3.29
C ILE A 219 9.37 30.02 -2.61
N VAL A 220 9.79 29.46 -1.47
CA VAL A 220 11.00 29.91 -0.75
C VAL A 220 12.25 29.73 -1.62
N GLY A 221 12.41 28.58 -2.26
CA GLY A 221 13.49 28.31 -3.22
C GLY A 221 13.47 29.26 -4.42
N GLY A 222 12.28 29.54 -4.97
CA GLY A 222 12.07 30.50 -6.04
C GLY A 222 12.45 31.94 -5.66
N ILE A 223 12.13 32.39 -4.46
CA ILE A 223 12.59 33.68 -3.92
C ILE A 223 14.13 33.72 -3.82
N GLY A 224 14.74 32.57 -3.45
CA GLY A 224 16.21 32.44 -3.49
C GLY A 224 16.78 32.64 -4.88
N ILE A 225 16.19 32.03 -5.92
CA ILE A 225 16.58 32.24 -7.32
C ILE A 225 16.42 33.72 -7.71
N MET A 226 15.29 34.34 -7.37
CA MET A 226 15.03 35.73 -7.64
C MET A 226 16.10 36.66 -7.01
N ASN A 227 16.47 36.40 -5.75
CA ASN A 227 17.48 37.20 -5.03
C ASN A 227 18.86 37.05 -5.65
N ILE A 228 19.27 35.81 -6.02
CA ILE A 228 20.57 35.58 -6.70
C ILE A 228 20.58 36.31 -8.04
N MET A 229 19.53 36.17 -8.83
CA MET A 229 19.42 36.85 -10.13
C MET A 229 19.41 38.36 -9.99
N TYR A 230 18.80 38.90 -8.94
CA TYR A 230 18.81 40.34 -8.65
C TYR A 230 20.23 40.84 -8.38
N VAL A 231 21.00 40.13 -7.56
CA VAL A 231 22.41 40.44 -7.29
C VAL A 231 23.23 40.31 -8.56
N THR A 232 23.07 39.27 -9.34
CA THR A 232 23.75 39.04 -10.62
C THR A 232 23.51 40.22 -11.59
N VAL A 233 22.27 40.69 -11.71
CA VAL A 233 21.91 41.84 -12.57
C VAL A 233 22.56 43.11 -12.07
N THR A 234 22.62 43.36 -10.75
CA THR A 234 23.27 44.54 -10.21
C THR A 234 24.79 44.53 -10.37
N GLU A 235 25.43 43.38 -10.17
CA GLU A 235 26.89 43.24 -10.39
C GLU A 235 27.27 43.39 -11.86
N ARG A 236 26.40 42.95 -12.80
CA ARG A 236 26.64 43.04 -14.25
C ARG A 236 26.03 44.31 -14.88
N THR A 237 25.65 45.30 -14.11
CA THR A 237 25.00 46.52 -14.61
C THR A 237 25.83 47.24 -15.70
N LYS A 238 27.14 47.42 -15.52
CA LYS A 238 28.01 48.00 -16.56
C LYS A 238 28.08 47.16 -17.83
N GLU A 239 28.14 45.86 -17.72
CA GLU A 239 28.15 44.93 -18.86
C GLU A 239 26.86 45.01 -19.66
N ILE A 240 25.70 45.05 -18.96
CA ILE A 240 24.36 45.21 -19.58
C ILE A 240 24.31 46.58 -20.30
N GLY A 241 24.75 47.67 -19.65
CA GLY A 241 24.79 48.99 -20.25
C GLY A 241 25.65 49.06 -21.49
N LEU A 242 26.82 48.40 -21.48
CA LEU A 242 27.69 48.32 -22.65
C LEU A 242 27.03 47.57 -23.84
N ARG A 243 26.40 46.41 -23.57
CA ARG A 243 25.68 45.69 -24.62
C ARG A 243 24.55 46.49 -25.25
N MET A 244 23.79 47.22 -24.43
CA MET A 244 22.72 48.09 -24.90
C MET A 244 23.27 49.25 -25.70
N ALA A 245 24.42 49.85 -25.28
CA ALA A 245 25.06 50.96 -26.00
C ALA A 245 25.56 50.57 -27.39
N ILE A 246 25.97 49.30 -27.61
CA ILE A 246 26.40 48.77 -28.90
C ILE A 246 25.23 48.17 -29.72
N GLY A 247 23.98 48.33 -29.25
CA GLY A 247 22.78 48.01 -30.06
C GLY A 247 22.04 46.74 -29.68
N ALA A 248 22.31 46.11 -28.52
CA ALA A 248 21.52 44.96 -28.07
C ALA A 248 20.08 45.39 -27.72
N HIS A 249 19.10 44.61 -28.17
CA HIS A 249 17.68 44.86 -27.88
C HIS A 249 17.31 44.43 -26.44
N ASN A 250 16.39 45.14 -25.84
CA ASN A 250 15.89 44.82 -24.48
C ASN A 250 15.38 43.36 -24.40
N ARG A 251 14.85 42.84 -25.50
CA ARG A 251 14.38 41.46 -25.57
C ARG A 251 15.51 40.42 -25.44
N ASP A 252 16.68 40.72 -26.02
CA ASP A 252 17.84 39.82 -25.96
C ASP A 252 18.40 39.72 -24.56
N ILE A 253 18.55 40.88 -23.86
CA ILE A 253 18.96 40.96 -22.47
C ILE A 253 17.98 40.21 -21.58
N LYS A 254 16.67 40.44 -21.76
CA LYS A 254 15.64 39.75 -21.01
C LYS A 254 15.70 38.22 -21.20
N LEU A 255 15.83 37.77 -22.43
CA LEU A 255 15.88 36.34 -22.74
C LEU A 255 17.15 35.70 -22.18
N GLN A 256 18.29 36.37 -22.21
CA GLN A 256 19.54 35.90 -21.62
C GLN A 256 19.39 35.60 -20.14
N PHE A 257 18.96 36.63 -19.34
CA PHE A 257 18.78 36.44 -17.90
C PHE A 257 17.68 35.46 -17.54
N LEU A 258 16.62 35.35 -18.36
CA LEU A 258 15.58 34.36 -18.19
C LEU A 258 16.11 32.92 -18.42
N CYS A 259 16.91 32.72 -19.46
CA CYS A 259 17.57 31.44 -19.72
C CYS A 259 18.52 31.08 -18.57
N GLU A 260 19.28 32.04 -18.04
CA GLU A 260 20.18 31.82 -16.93
C GLU A 260 19.43 31.35 -15.68
N SER A 261 18.31 31.96 -15.33
CA SER A 261 17.47 31.56 -14.19
C SER A 261 16.84 30.15 -14.38
N VAL A 262 16.40 29.82 -15.62
CA VAL A 262 15.87 28.50 -15.95
C VAL A 262 16.95 27.41 -15.83
N ILE A 263 18.17 27.70 -16.34
CA ILE A 263 19.29 26.75 -16.24
C ILE A 263 19.65 26.49 -14.76
N LEU A 264 19.73 27.54 -13.93
CA LEU A 264 19.98 27.39 -12.50
C LEU A 264 18.90 26.54 -11.82
N SER A 265 17.64 26.81 -12.11
CA SER A 265 16.53 26.04 -11.59
C SER A 265 16.55 24.58 -12.04
N LEU A 266 16.88 24.30 -13.30
CA LEU A 266 16.98 22.94 -13.84
C LEU A 266 18.14 22.14 -13.24
N ILE A 267 19.31 22.79 -13.04
CA ILE A 267 20.43 22.14 -12.36
C ILE A 267 20.05 21.75 -10.92
N GLY A 268 19.46 22.69 -10.19
CA GLY A 268 18.94 22.41 -8.85
C GLY A 268 17.89 21.31 -8.84
N GLY A 269 16.99 21.32 -9.83
CA GLY A 269 15.96 20.31 -10.03
C GLY A 269 16.51 18.91 -10.31
N ILE A 270 17.52 18.78 -11.16
CA ILE A 270 18.19 17.50 -11.45
C ILE A 270 18.85 16.95 -10.17
N ILE A 271 19.60 17.79 -9.45
CA ILE A 271 20.21 17.39 -8.17
C ILE A 271 19.15 16.96 -7.17
N GLY A 272 18.04 17.71 -7.06
CA GLY A 272 16.92 17.40 -6.18
C GLY A 272 16.24 16.07 -6.54
N ILE A 273 16.03 15.79 -7.83
CA ILE A 273 15.46 14.51 -8.29
C ILE A 273 16.39 13.34 -7.93
N ILE A 274 17.70 13.47 -8.18
CA ILE A 274 18.67 12.42 -7.86
C ILE A 274 18.68 12.15 -6.35
N LEU A 275 18.77 13.19 -5.54
CA LEU A 275 18.74 13.05 -4.08
C LEU A 275 17.43 12.45 -3.58
N GLY A 276 16.30 12.88 -4.15
CA GLY A 276 14.97 12.35 -3.82
C GLY A 276 14.85 10.85 -4.12
N LEU A 277 15.34 10.40 -5.28
CA LEU A 277 15.35 8.99 -5.66
C LEU A 277 16.26 8.15 -4.73
N ILE A 278 17.43 8.68 -4.35
CA ILE A 278 18.33 7.99 -3.43
C ILE A 278 17.68 7.84 -2.05
N ILE A 279 17.11 8.91 -1.52
CA ILE A 279 16.43 8.91 -0.21
C ILE A 279 15.25 7.94 -0.23
N ALA A 280 14.43 7.97 -1.29
CA ALA A 280 13.29 7.07 -1.45
C ALA A 280 13.72 5.60 -1.52
N TYR A 281 14.81 5.28 -2.23
CA TYR A 281 15.38 3.93 -2.30
C TYR A 281 15.86 3.43 -0.92
N VAL A 282 16.60 4.27 -0.19
CA VAL A 282 17.09 3.92 1.15
C VAL A 282 15.93 3.71 2.12
N ALA A 283 14.96 4.62 2.12
CA ALA A 283 13.77 4.51 2.97
C ALA A 283 12.95 3.24 2.66
N SER A 284 12.72 2.93 1.38
CA SER A 284 12.04 1.71 0.92
C SER A 284 12.74 0.46 1.46
N LYS A 285 14.08 0.42 1.37
CA LYS A 285 14.87 -0.72 1.87
C LYS A 285 14.82 -0.87 3.39
N LEU A 286 14.86 0.25 4.14
CA LEU A 286 14.77 0.24 5.61
C LEU A 286 13.38 -0.19 6.09
N MET A 287 12.33 0.18 5.35
CA MET A 287 10.95 -0.14 5.70
C MET A 287 10.46 -1.46 5.09
N ASN A 288 11.29 -2.19 4.35
CA ASN A 288 10.93 -3.39 3.60
C ASN A 288 9.71 -3.20 2.67
N MET A 289 9.59 -2.01 2.07
CA MET A 289 8.51 -1.68 1.15
C MET A 289 8.99 -1.80 -0.30
N PRO A 290 8.09 -2.15 -1.25
CA PRO A 290 8.45 -2.19 -2.67
C PRO A 290 8.82 -0.79 -3.17
N TYR A 291 9.97 -0.68 -3.86
CA TYR A 291 10.41 0.57 -4.48
C TYR A 291 9.84 0.71 -5.88
N VAL A 292 8.95 1.67 -6.06
CA VAL A 292 8.31 1.96 -7.36
C VAL A 292 8.63 3.40 -7.76
N VAL A 293 9.26 3.56 -8.93
CA VAL A 293 9.59 4.88 -9.49
C VAL A 293 8.49 5.31 -10.46
N SER A 294 7.85 6.42 -10.18
CA SER A 294 6.88 7.02 -11.09
C SER A 294 7.60 7.91 -12.11
N GLN A 295 7.63 7.50 -13.37
CA GLN A 295 8.18 8.32 -14.48
C GLN A 295 7.44 9.67 -14.61
N MET A 296 6.12 9.66 -14.39
CA MET A 296 5.29 10.86 -14.42
C MET A 296 5.70 11.88 -13.35
N ALA A 297 6.09 11.41 -12.15
CA ALA A 297 6.57 12.28 -11.09
C ALA A 297 7.92 12.94 -11.45
N ILE A 298 8.83 12.21 -12.10
CA ILE A 298 10.12 12.76 -12.54
C ILE A 298 9.92 13.85 -13.61
N VAL A 299 9.12 13.57 -14.64
CA VAL A 299 8.80 14.55 -15.68
C VAL A 299 8.06 15.75 -15.11
N GLY A 300 7.09 15.52 -14.23
CA GLY A 300 6.36 16.59 -13.54
C GLY A 300 7.28 17.47 -12.72
N SER A 301 8.21 16.90 -11.96
CA SER A 301 9.18 17.66 -11.15
C SER A 301 10.07 18.53 -12.03
N PHE A 302 10.55 18.00 -13.17
CA PHE A 302 11.36 18.75 -14.11
C PHE A 302 10.62 19.95 -14.71
N LEU A 303 9.35 19.75 -15.10
CA LEU A 303 8.50 20.83 -15.61
C LEU A 303 8.24 21.91 -14.55
N VAL A 304 7.96 21.51 -13.30
CA VAL A 304 7.76 22.43 -12.20
C VAL A 304 9.02 23.24 -11.92
N CYS A 305 10.21 22.64 -11.97
CA CYS A 305 11.49 23.38 -11.84
C CYS A 305 11.68 24.40 -12.96
N ALA A 306 11.40 24.03 -14.22
CA ALA A 306 11.48 24.96 -15.34
C ALA A 306 10.52 26.14 -15.19
N LEU A 307 9.27 25.89 -14.81
CA LEU A 307 8.27 26.94 -14.56
C LEU A 307 8.68 27.86 -13.42
N THR A 308 9.27 27.30 -12.36
CA THR A 308 9.80 28.09 -11.23
C THR A 308 10.92 29.01 -11.66
N GLY A 309 11.87 28.53 -12.47
CA GLY A 309 12.93 29.35 -13.02
C GLY A 309 12.41 30.50 -13.90
N ILE A 310 11.39 30.23 -14.73
CA ILE A 310 10.73 31.26 -15.55
C ILE A 310 10.03 32.29 -14.66
N PHE A 311 9.23 31.84 -13.71
CA PHE A 311 8.39 32.71 -12.88
C PHE A 311 9.23 33.66 -12.01
N PHE A 312 10.19 33.11 -11.27
CA PHE A 312 11.02 33.90 -10.36
C PHE A 312 12.18 34.62 -11.09
N GLY A 313 12.60 34.16 -12.26
CA GLY A 313 13.56 34.85 -13.11
C GLY A 313 13.00 36.02 -13.92
N TRP A 314 11.67 36.04 -14.13
CA TRP A 314 11.04 37.07 -14.96
C TRP A 314 11.25 38.48 -14.46
N TYR A 315 11.10 38.72 -13.15
CA TYR A 315 11.21 40.06 -12.55
C TYR A 315 12.64 40.65 -12.67
N PRO A 316 13.71 39.92 -12.27
CA PRO A 316 15.08 40.40 -12.44
C PRO A 316 15.45 40.58 -13.93
N ALA A 317 15.06 39.66 -14.80
CA ALA A 317 15.31 39.75 -16.24
C ALA A 317 14.64 40.98 -16.88
N LYS A 318 13.38 41.28 -16.47
CA LYS A 318 12.70 42.51 -16.92
C LYS A 318 13.38 43.76 -16.41
N LYS A 319 13.90 43.77 -15.18
CA LYS A 319 14.64 44.91 -14.60
C LYS A 319 15.93 45.15 -15.37
N ALA A 320 16.70 44.09 -15.69
CA ALA A 320 17.91 44.16 -16.49
C ALA A 320 17.64 44.75 -17.89
N ALA A 321 16.57 44.30 -18.55
CA ALA A 321 16.20 44.74 -19.89
C ALA A 321 15.72 46.19 -20.00
N ASN A 322 15.24 46.77 -18.89
CA ASN A 322 14.70 48.13 -18.85
C ASN A 322 15.70 49.15 -18.23
N MET A 323 16.97 48.82 -18.11
CA MET A 323 17.99 49.77 -17.62
C MET A 323 18.27 50.82 -18.69
N ASP A 324 18.51 52.06 -18.24
CA ASP A 324 19.04 53.11 -19.11
C ASP A 324 20.54 52.89 -19.34
N PRO A 325 21.02 52.76 -20.58
CA PRO A 325 22.42 52.49 -20.90
C PRO A 325 23.39 53.52 -20.32
N ILE A 326 22.98 54.82 -20.29
CA ILE A 326 23.83 55.92 -19.79
C ILE A 326 24.00 55.78 -18.27
N SER A 327 22.90 55.55 -17.57
CA SER A 327 22.91 55.39 -16.11
C SER A 327 23.64 54.11 -15.69
N ALA A 328 23.50 53.01 -16.48
CA ALA A 328 24.18 51.74 -16.24
C ALA A 328 25.72 51.84 -16.40
N LEU A 329 26.22 52.64 -17.33
CA LEU A 329 27.65 52.86 -17.53
C LEU A 329 28.29 53.75 -16.46
N ARG A 330 27.51 54.61 -15.78
CA ARG A 330 27.93 55.48 -14.69
C ARG A 330 27.80 54.85 -13.30
N TYR A 331 27.27 53.65 -13.23
CA TYR A 331 27.06 52.92 -11.96
C TYR A 331 28.44 52.59 -11.33
N GLU A 332 28.70 53.05 -10.14
CA GLU A 332 29.91 52.72 -9.34
C GLU A 332 29.66 51.54 -8.40
#